data_8b1612bb799523d2ea5f25a627de08c0
#
_entry.id   8b1612bb799523d2ea5f25a627de08c0
#
_cell.length_a   1.000
_cell.length_b   1.000
_cell.length_c   1.000
_cell.angle_alpha   90.00
_cell.angle_beta   90.00
_cell.angle_gamma   90.00
#
_symmetry.space_group_name_H-M   'P 1'
#
loop_
_entity.id
_entity.type
_entity.pdbx_description
1 polymer ?
#
loop_
_entity_poly.entity_id
_entity_poly.type
_entity_poly.pdbx_seq_one_letter_code
_entity_poly.pdbx_strand_id
1 'polypeptide(L)'
;MNKGRRILHLFLTAPQTWMVVFILLALEAGFIHWFQPGWTVSAIAAGIGAFLLLLWPAVYARSDIFRRRYHVVPEALDAADLRRLLEDCGPAFRKPALECLALAERIREEFQGQAFLDDVDAVLQNLGELARNHRELLQRSQTFGTDQQRETMKALLHQQAQSVDGALVALKRLGGNLTLFDLRLKDQREIDGELKAINAGLQDAMKEVDHG
;
A
#
# COMPACT_ATOMS: atom_id res chain seq x y z
N MET A 1 -7.02 9.20 15.97
CA MET A 1 -6.64 10.46 15.29
C MET A 1 -7.54 10.63 14.08
N ASN A 2 -8.19 11.77 13.85
CA ASN A 2 -9.23 11.96 12.82
C ASN A 2 -8.63 11.75 11.41
N LYS A 3 -9.25 10.88 10.59
CA LYS A 3 -8.81 10.49 9.22
C LYS A 3 -8.42 11.72 8.35
N GLY A 4 -9.16 12.81 8.49
CA GLY A 4 -8.89 14.08 7.79
C GLY A 4 -7.59 14.80 8.22
N ARG A 5 -7.24 14.74 9.51
CA ARG A 5 -5.97 15.34 10.00
C ARG A 5 -4.74 14.57 9.51
N ARG A 6 -4.84 13.25 9.39
CA ARG A 6 -3.76 12.40 8.84
C ARG A 6 -3.50 12.71 7.36
N ILE A 7 -4.56 12.81 6.56
CA ILE A 7 -4.47 13.15 5.13
C ILE A 7 -3.86 14.55 4.95
N LEU A 8 -4.31 15.52 5.74
CA LEU A 8 -3.78 16.90 5.68
C LEU A 8 -2.30 16.96 6.05
N HIS A 9 -1.88 16.24 7.09
CA HIS A 9 -0.48 16.19 7.51
C HIS A 9 0.41 15.54 6.44
N LEU A 10 -0.04 14.43 5.85
CA LEU A 10 0.67 13.73 4.78
C LEU A 10 0.78 14.58 3.51
N PHE A 11 -0.27 15.37 3.21
CA PHE A 11 -0.28 16.31 2.11
C PHE A 11 0.74 17.45 2.31
N LEU A 12 0.80 18.03 3.52
CA LEU A 12 1.72 19.12 3.85
C LEU A 12 3.19 18.66 3.91
N THR A 13 3.44 17.38 4.22
CA THR A 13 4.80 16.81 4.28
C THR A 13 5.28 16.26 2.93
N ALA A 14 4.41 16.20 1.91
CA ALA A 14 4.79 15.70 0.58
C ALA A 14 5.66 16.71 -0.17
N PRO A 15 6.89 16.35 -0.59
CA PRO A 15 7.79 17.26 -1.30
C PRO A 15 7.21 17.77 -2.62
N GLN A 16 6.34 16.97 -3.27
CA GLN A 16 5.65 17.33 -4.51
C GLN A 16 4.67 18.50 -4.31
N THR A 17 4.02 18.60 -3.16
CA THR A 17 3.13 19.72 -2.84
C THR A 17 3.91 21.03 -2.78
N TRP A 18 5.05 21.03 -2.13
CA TRP A 18 5.92 22.20 -2.06
C TRP A 18 6.49 22.57 -3.43
N MET A 19 6.84 21.60 -4.26
CA MET A 19 7.30 21.83 -5.63
C MET A 19 6.23 22.54 -6.47
N VAL A 20 4.97 22.13 -6.39
CA VAL A 20 3.85 22.78 -7.09
C VAL A 20 3.62 24.21 -6.56
N VAL A 21 3.66 24.40 -5.24
CA VAL A 21 3.54 25.74 -4.63
C VAL A 21 4.65 26.67 -5.13
N PHE A 22 5.90 26.21 -5.13
CA PHE A 22 7.02 27.02 -5.63
C PHE A 22 6.92 27.33 -7.12
N ILE A 23 6.49 26.39 -7.95
CA ILE A 23 6.31 26.62 -9.39
C ILE A 23 5.21 27.66 -9.63
N LEU A 24 4.06 27.55 -8.95
CA LEU A 24 2.97 28.51 -9.09
C LEU A 24 3.39 29.91 -8.64
N LEU A 25 4.06 30.03 -7.49
CA LEU A 25 4.58 31.32 -7.01
C LEU A 25 5.61 31.94 -7.96
N ALA A 26 6.51 31.09 -8.51
CA ALA A 26 7.50 31.57 -9.47
C ALA A 26 6.86 32.06 -10.78
N LEU A 27 5.83 31.38 -11.28
CA LEU A 27 5.06 31.76 -12.46
C LEU A 27 4.29 33.07 -12.22
N GLU A 28 3.63 33.24 -11.07
CA GLU A 28 2.94 34.49 -10.73
C GLU A 28 3.90 35.64 -10.56
N ALA A 29 5.01 35.45 -9.85
CA ALA A 29 6.03 36.49 -9.69
C ALA A 29 6.66 36.90 -11.03
N GLY A 30 6.98 35.90 -11.88
CA GLY A 30 7.49 36.12 -13.23
C GLY A 30 6.49 36.88 -14.11
N PHE A 31 5.21 36.53 -14.07
CA PHE A 31 4.16 37.22 -14.80
C PHE A 31 4.02 38.69 -14.36
N ILE A 32 3.97 38.93 -13.05
CA ILE A 32 3.85 40.32 -12.52
C ILE A 32 5.09 41.13 -12.88
N HIS A 33 6.29 40.56 -12.76
CA HIS A 33 7.54 41.27 -13.04
C HIS A 33 7.72 41.60 -14.53
N TRP A 34 7.37 40.67 -15.42
CA TRP A 34 7.59 40.82 -16.86
C TRP A 34 6.52 41.69 -17.53
N PHE A 35 5.24 41.48 -17.20
CA PHE A 35 4.12 42.13 -17.86
C PHE A 35 3.65 43.40 -17.16
N GLN A 36 4.04 43.64 -15.90
CA GLN A 36 3.61 44.77 -15.08
C GLN A 36 2.09 45.06 -15.20
N PRO A 37 1.23 44.05 -15.04
CA PRO A 37 -0.21 44.17 -15.28
C PRO A 37 -0.84 45.12 -14.28
N GLY A 38 -1.93 45.80 -14.70
CA GLY A 38 -2.72 46.60 -13.78
C GLY A 38 -3.33 45.75 -12.65
N TRP A 39 -3.71 46.39 -11.54
CA TRP A 39 -4.21 45.74 -10.30
C TRP A 39 -5.29 44.68 -10.55
N THR A 40 -6.25 44.92 -11.44
CA THR A 40 -7.35 44.02 -11.75
C THR A 40 -6.86 42.68 -12.36
N VAL A 41 -5.89 42.78 -13.29
CA VAL A 41 -5.31 41.60 -13.95
C VAL A 41 -4.46 40.77 -12.96
N SER A 42 -3.69 41.46 -12.10
CA SER A 42 -2.92 40.78 -11.03
C SER A 42 -3.82 40.08 -10.05
N ALA A 43 -4.96 40.68 -9.66
CA ALA A 43 -5.93 40.03 -8.77
C ALA A 43 -6.60 38.79 -9.39
N ILE A 44 -6.88 38.85 -10.71
CA ILE A 44 -7.41 37.66 -11.43
C ILE A 44 -6.37 36.55 -11.49
N ALA A 45 -5.10 36.88 -11.81
CA ALA A 45 -4.02 35.89 -11.85
C ALA A 45 -3.83 35.19 -10.48
N ALA A 46 -3.77 35.98 -9.41
CA ALA A 46 -3.68 35.43 -8.04
C ALA A 46 -4.89 34.55 -7.67
N GLY A 47 -6.10 34.93 -8.12
CA GLY A 47 -7.31 34.13 -7.95
C GLY A 47 -7.23 32.75 -8.65
N ILE A 48 -6.69 32.74 -9.86
CA ILE A 48 -6.46 31.48 -10.61
C ILE A 48 -5.42 30.59 -9.90
N GLY A 49 -4.31 31.19 -9.46
CA GLY A 49 -3.27 30.45 -8.71
C GLY A 49 -3.81 29.84 -7.42
N ALA A 50 -4.58 30.62 -6.64
CA ALA A 50 -5.24 30.12 -5.43
C ALA A 50 -6.23 28.99 -5.72
N PHE A 51 -7.01 29.09 -6.79
CA PHE A 51 -7.94 28.05 -7.21
C PHE A 51 -7.23 26.76 -7.61
N LEU A 52 -6.12 26.84 -8.35
CA LEU A 52 -5.30 25.68 -8.71
C LEU A 52 -4.69 25.01 -7.48
N LEU A 53 -4.25 25.79 -6.48
CA LEU A 53 -3.75 25.26 -5.21
C LEU A 53 -4.86 24.54 -4.41
N LEU A 54 -6.09 25.03 -4.45
CA LEU A 54 -7.23 24.37 -3.81
C LEU A 54 -7.64 23.06 -4.50
N LEU A 55 -7.48 22.98 -5.83
CA LEU A 55 -7.76 21.77 -6.60
C LEU A 55 -6.64 20.71 -6.47
N TRP A 56 -5.42 21.13 -6.19
CA TRP A 56 -4.25 20.26 -6.13
C TRP A 56 -4.41 19.05 -5.19
N PRO A 57 -4.95 19.18 -3.94
CA PRO A 57 -5.18 18.03 -3.06
C PRO A 57 -6.09 16.97 -3.67
N ALA A 58 -7.12 17.40 -4.42
CA ALA A 58 -8.05 16.46 -5.06
C ALA A 58 -7.41 15.71 -6.23
N VAL A 59 -6.57 16.39 -7.02
CA VAL A 59 -5.81 15.78 -8.12
C VAL A 59 -4.73 14.85 -7.58
N TYR A 60 -3.99 15.32 -6.57
CA TYR A 60 -2.92 14.55 -5.95
C TYR A 60 -3.43 13.28 -5.27
N ALA A 61 -4.57 13.35 -4.56
CA ALA A 61 -5.20 12.20 -3.93
C ALA A 61 -5.68 11.12 -4.93
N ARG A 62 -5.90 11.50 -6.20
CA ARG A 62 -6.24 10.57 -7.29
C ARG A 62 -5.02 10.00 -8.02
N SER A 63 -3.82 10.54 -7.79
CA SER A 63 -2.61 10.07 -8.46
C SER A 63 -2.18 8.69 -7.96
N ASP A 64 -1.67 7.85 -8.88
CA ASP A 64 -1.11 6.53 -8.53
C ASP A 64 0.09 6.64 -7.58
N ILE A 65 0.81 7.77 -7.63
CA ILE A 65 1.92 8.09 -6.73
C ILE A 65 1.41 8.22 -5.30
N PHE A 66 0.27 8.91 -5.10
CA PHE A 66 -0.37 9.03 -3.80
C PHE A 66 -0.88 7.67 -3.32
N ARG A 67 -1.55 6.92 -4.22
CA ARG A 67 -2.03 5.56 -3.92
C ARG A 67 -0.90 4.60 -3.53
N ARG A 68 0.24 4.65 -4.20
CA ARG A 68 1.39 3.79 -3.92
C ARG A 68 2.16 4.19 -2.65
N ARG A 69 2.23 5.47 -2.34
CA ARG A 69 3.06 5.98 -1.24
C ARG A 69 2.29 6.18 0.07
N TYR A 70 0.98 6.38 -0.06
CA TYR A 70 0.10 6.68 1.06
C TYR A 70 -1.14 5.80 0.98
N HIS A 71 -0.99 4.50 0.79
CA HIS A 71 -2.14 3.62 0.84
C HIS A 71 -3.15 4.23 1.80
N VAL A 72 -4.20 4.86 1.23
CA VAL A 72 -5.41 5.10 2.00
C VAL A 72 -5.79 3.71 2.40
N VAL A 73 -5.41 3.32 3.61
CA VAL A 73 -5.76 2.02 4.19
C VAL A 73 -7.28 1.95 3.98
N PRO A 74 -7.78 1.14 3.02
CA PRO A 74 -9.19 0.81 3.04
C PRO A 74 -9.45 0.39 4.47
N GLU A 75 -10.60 0.71 5.00
CA GLU A 75 -11.04 0.30 6.33
C GLU A 75 -10.37 -1.02 6.66
N ALA A 76 -9.54 -1.01 7.72
CA ALA A 76 -8.69 -2.14 8.05
C ALA A 76 -9.56 -3.38 7.90
N LEU A 77 -9.21 -4.26 6.94
CA LEU A 77 -9.97 -5.50 6.75
C LEU A 77 -10.09 -6.09 8.15
N ASP A 78 -11.29 -6.21 8.66
CA ASP A 78 -11.49 -6.81 9.96
C ASP A 78 -10.81 -8.18 9.91
N ALA A 79 -9.98 -8.48 10.87
CA ALA A 79 -9.24 -9.75 10.90
C ALA A 79 -10.18 -10.96 10.74
N ALA A 80 -11.43 -10.83 11.22
CA ALA A 80 -12.48 -11.81 11.04
C ALA A 80 -12.92 -11.94 9.56
N ASP A 81 -13.04 -10.84 8.82
CA ASP A 81 -13.40 -10.86 7.41
C ASP A 81 -12.25 -11.40 6.56
N LEU A 82 -11.00 -11.04 6.90
CA LEU A 82 -9.82 -11.61 6.24
C LEU A 82 -9.74 -13.12 6.47
N ARG A 83 -9.97 -13.58 7.70
CA ARG A 83 -9.97 -15.02 8.02
C ARG A 83 -11.01 -15.78 7.20
N ARG A 84 -12.24 -15.29 7.10
CA ARG A 84 -13.29 -15.89 6.25
C ARG A 84 -12.87 -15.94 4.78
N LEU A 85 -12.29 -14.86 4.26
CA LEU A 85 -11.78 -14.82 2.89
C LEU A 85 -10.70 -15.89 2.65
N LEU A 86 -9.79 -16.08 3.62
CA LEU A 86 -8.72 -17.06 3.53
C LEU A 86 -9.23 -18.51 3.60
N GLU A 87 -10.33 -18.77 4.33
CA GLU A 87 -10.98 -20.07 4.39
C GLU A 87 -11.52 -20.54 3.04
N ASP A 88 -11.94 -19.61 2.18
CA ASP A 88 -12.43 -19.89 0.81
C ASP A 88 -11.30 -20.18 -0.20
N CYS A 89 -10.05 -19.99 0.18
CA CYS A 89 -8.89 -20.22 -0.69
C CYS A 89 -8.47 -21.70 -0.73
N GLY A 90 -7.73 -22.06 -1.78
CA GLY A 90 -7.17 -23.42 -1.92
C GLY A 90 -6.27 -23.83 -0.73
N PRO A 91 -6.21 -25.13 -0.36
CA PRO A 91 -5.54 -25.59 0.86
C PRO A 91 -4.04 -25.22 0.92
N ALA A 92 -3.34 -25.21 -0.23
CA ALA A 92 -1.93 -24.85 -0.30
C ALA A 92 -1.69 -23.36 0.02
N PHE A 93 -2.62 -22.48 -0.35
CA PHE A 93 -2.59 -21.06 -0.04
C PHE A 93 -3.10 -20.76 1.37
N ARG A 94 -4.20 -21.38 1.75
CA ARG A 94 -4.94 -21.13 3.00
C ARG A 94 -4.08 -21.29 4.24
N LYS A 95 -3.34 -22.42 4.34
CA LYS A 95 -2.57 -22.74 5.54
C LYS A 95 -1.50 -21.69 5.85
N PRO A 96 -0.55 -21.36 4.95
CA PRO A 96 0.44 -20.33 5.22
C PRO A 96 -0.18 -18.93 5.39
N ALA A 97 -1.28 -18.63 4.69
CA ALA A 97 -1.97 -17.34 4.81
C ALA A 97 -2.61 -17.13 6.20
N LEU A 98 -3.25 -18.15 6.78
CA LEU A 98 -3.79 -18.09 8.13
C LEU A 98 -2.68 -17.98 9.19
N GLU A 99 -1.53 -18.64 8.97
CA GLU A 99 -0.38 -18.47 9.84
C GLU A 99 0.22 -17.05 9.75
N CYS A 100 0.27 -16.47 8.54
CA CYS A 100 0.66 -15.06 8.35
C CYS A 100 -0.26 -14.10 9.13
N LEU A 101 -1.59 -14.30 9.01
CA LEU A 101 -2.57 -13.49 9.74
C LEU A 101 -2.34 -13.60 11.25
N ALA A 102 -2.27 -14.80 11.79
CA ALA A 102 -2.09 -15.02 13.23
C ALA A 102 -0.77 -14.42 13.76
N LEU A 103 0.30 -14.48 12.96
CA LEU A 103 1.59 -13.91 13.33
C LEU A 103 1.57 -12.39 13.30
N ALA A 104 0.96 -11.78 12.27
CA ALA A 104 0.80 -10.34 12.16
C ALA A 104 -0.08 -9.77 13.29
N GLU A 105 -1.18 -10.47 13.66
CA GLU A 105 -2.02 -10.11 14.82
C GLU A 105 -1.19 -10.11 16.10
N ARG A 106 -0.38 -11.15 16.33
CA ARG A 106 0.50 -11.24 17.51
C ARG A 106 1.54 -10.10 17.54
N ILE A 107 2.17 -9.78 16.40
CA ILE A 107 3.11 -8.66 16.31
C ILE A 107 2.42 -7.33 16.66
N ARG A 108 1.18 -7.12 16.18
CA ARG A 108 0.39 -5.92 16.50
C ARG A 108 0.04 -5.81 17.99
N GLU A 109 -0.29 -6.93 18.62
CA GLU A 109 -0.60 -6.97 20.06
C GLU A 109 0.63 -6.71 20.92
N GLU A 110 1.76 -7.31 20.57
CA GLU A 110 2.99 -7.29 21.36
C GLU A 110 3.75 -5.95 21.23
N PHE A 111 3.73 -5.32 20.04
CA PHE A 111 4.52 -4.12 19.72
C PHE A 111 3.63 -2.88 19.48
N GLN A 112 2.60 -2.65 20.29
CA GLN A 112 1.68 -1.52 20.14
C GLN A 112 2.41 -0.17 20.14
N GLY A 113 2.03 0.71 19.20
CA GLY A 113 2.55 2.08 19.11
C GLY A 113 3.89 2.22 18.38
N GLN A 114 4.46 1.16 17.85
CA GLN A 114 5.68 1.21 17.03
C GLN A 114 5.38 1.66 15.59
N ALA A 115 6.32 2.40 14.99
CA ALA A 115 6.15 2.98 13.65
C ALA A 115 6.01 1.92 12.53
N PHE A 116 6.63 0.75 12.68
CA PHE A 116 6.58 -0.33 11.70
C PHE A 116 5.23 -1.05 11.61
N LEU A 117 4.29 -0.81 12.52
CA LEU A 117 2.96 -1.42 12.48
C LEU A 117 2.15 -1.02 11.25
N ASP A 118 2.38 0.17 10.70
CA ASP A 118 1.77 0.58 9.42
C ASP A 118 2.22 -0.35 8.27
N ASP A 119 3.46 -0.85 8.30
CA ASP A 119 3.98 -1.80 7.30
C ASP A 119 3.44 -3.21 7.52
N VAL A 120 3.20 -3.63 8.77
CA VAL A 120 2.51 -4.90 9.09
C VAL A 120 1.07 -4.86 8.60
N ASP A 121 0.38 -3.72 8.78
CA ASP A 121 -0.97 -3.52 8.24
C ASP A 121 -1.00 -3.58 6.70
N ALA A 122 0.03 -3.05 6.04
CA ALA A 122 0.19 -3.17 4.59
C ALA A 122 0.40 -4.64 4.15
N VAL A 123 1.13 -5.46 4.93
CA VAL A 123 1.26 -6.91 4.66
C VAL A 123 -0.11 -7.59 4.72
N LEU A 124 -0.93 -7.31 5.75
CA LEU A 124 -2.26 -7.89 5.87
C LEU A 124 -3.20 -7.46 4.73
N GLN A 125 -3.10 -6.20 4.29
CA GLN A 125 -3.86 -5.70 3.16
C GLN A 125 -3.47 -6.40 1.86
N ASN A 126 -2.17 -6.50 1.56
CA ASN A 126 -1.66 -7.20 0.38
C ASN A 126 -2.06 -8.69 0.40
N LEU A 127 -2.01 -9.33 1.57
CA LEU A 127 -2.49 -10.70 1.75
C LEU A 127 -3.99 -10.83 1.42
N GLY A 128 -4.81 -9.86 1.85
CA GLY A 128 -6.24 -9.83 1.56
C GLY A 128 -6.55 -9.64 0.08
N GLU A 129 -5.79 -8.79 -0.62
CA GLU A 129 -5.93 -8.60 -2.07
C GLU A 129 -5.51 -9.86 -2.82
N LEU A 130 -4.37 -10.45 -2.46
CA LEU A 130 -3.89 -11.70 -3.05
C LEU A 130 -4.88 -12.86 -2.83
N ALA A 131 -5.52 -12.94 -1.64
CA ALA A 131 -6.53 -13.95 -1.33
C ALA A 131 -7.79 -13.79 -2.21
N ARG A 132 -8.24 -12.54 -2.48
CA ARG A 132 -9.36 -12.30 -3.40
C ARG A 132 -9.03 -12.79 -4.79
N ASN A 133 -7.85 -12.44 -5.31
CA ASN A 133 -7.37 -12.86 -6.62
C ASN A 133 -7.23 -14.39 -6.69
N HIS A 134 -6.68 -15.02 -5.66
CA HIS A 134 -6.53 -16.47 -5.57
C HIS A 134 -7.89 -17.18 -5.62
N ARG A 135 -8.87 -16.72 -4.83
CA ARG A 135 -10.22 -17.28 -4.82
C ARG A 135 -10.89 -17.15 -6.19
N GLU A 136 -10.79 -15.97 -6.82
CA GLU A 136 -11.37 -15.75 -8.14
C GLU A 136 -10.71 -16.63 -9.20
N LEU A 137 -9.39 -16.72 -9.22
CA LEU A 137 -8.64 -17.57 -10.13
C LEU A 137 -8.96 -19.06 -9.92
N LEU A 138 -9.10 -19.49 -8.66
CA LEU A 138 -9.49 -20.86 -8.32
C LEU A 138 -10.90 -21.18 -8.89
N GLN A 139 -11.86 -20.30 -8.69
CA GLN A 139 -13.21 -20.45 -9.21
C GLN A 139 -13.24 -20.48 -10.74
N ARG A 140 -12.49 -19.59 -11.41
CA ARG A 140 -12.36 -19.56 -12.86
C ARG A 140 -11.74 -20.83 -13.41
N SER A 141 -10.71 -21.37 -12.76
CA SER A 141 -10.03 -22.60 -13.17
C SER A 141 -10.92 -23.85 -13.14
N GLN A 142 -11.96 -23.84 -12.27
CA GLN A 142 -12.95 -24.92 -12.16
C GLN A 142 -14.07 -24.78 -13.17
N THR A 143 -14.41 -23.55 -13.59
CA THR A 143 -15.63 -23.27 -14.38
C THR A 143 -15.32 -23.08 -15.86
N PHE A 144 -14.16 -22.50 -16.20
CA PHE A 144 -13.84 -22.05 -17.56
C PHE A 144 -12.48 -22.56 -18.04
N GLY A 145 -12.29 -22.47 -19.36
CA GLY A 145 -11.01 -22.64 -20.03
C GLY A 145 -10.80 -24.00 -20.68
N THR A 146 -9.89 -24.01 -21.68
CA THR A 146 -9.33 -25.21 -22.28
C THR A 146 -8.37 -25.89 -21.29
N ASP A 147 -7.97 -27.13 -21.55
CA ASP A 147 -7.04 -27.85 -20.66
C ASP A 147 -5.73 -27.09 -20.50
N GLN A 148 -5.21 -26.49 -21.56
CA GLN A 148 -3.99 -25.68 -21.51
C GLN A 148 -4.18 -24.42 -20.63
N GLN A 149 -5.31 -23.74 -20.73
CA GLN A 149 -5.61 -22.58 -19.90
C GLN A 149 -5.78 -22.96 -18.43
N ARG A 150 -6.40 -24.10 -18.14
CA ARG A 150 -6.50 -24.63 -16.79
C ARG A 150 -5.15 -24.95 -16.16
N GLU A 151 -4.22 -25.52 -16.94
CA GLU A 151 -2.86 -25.77 -16.45
C GLU A 151 -2.12 -24.47 -16.17
N THR A 152 -2.25 -23.45 -16.99
CA THR A 152 -1.70 -22.12 -16.72
C THR A 152 -2.28 -21.52 -15.44
N MET A 153 -3.60 -21.57 -15.24
CA MET A 153 -4.25 -21.09 -14.01
C MET A 153 -3.77 -21.86 -12.76
N LYS A 154 -3.57 -23.18 -12.87
CA LYS A 154 -3.03 -23.98 -11.76
C LYS A 154 -1.58 -23.59 -11.43
N ALA A 155 -0.76 -23.31 -12.43
CA ALA A 155 0.61 -22.82 -12.22
C ALA A 155 0.62 -21.49 -11.47
N LEU A 156 -0.24 -20.54 -11.86
CA LEU A 156 -0.41 -19.25 -11.17
C LEU A 156 -0.90 -19.43 -9.72
N LEU A 157 -1.88 -20.31 -9.48
CA LEU A 157 -2.36 -20.63 -8.13
C LEU A 157 -1.24 -21.20 -7.26
N HIS A 158 -0.39 -22.05 -7.82
CA HIS A 158 0.76 -22.62 -7.11
C HIS A 158 1.80 -21.55 -6.78
N GLN A 159 2.10 -20.67 -7.72
CA GLN A 159 3.02 -19.56 -7.53
C GLN A 159 2.54 -18.58 -6.46
N GLN A 160 1.24 -18.23 -6.44
CA GLN A 160 0.65 -17.43 -5.37
C GLN A 160 0.81 -18.10 -4.00
N ALA A 161 0.57 -19.41 -3.90
CA ALA A 161 0.77 -20.16 -2.66
C ALA A 161 2.22 -20.12 -2.19
N GLN A 162 3.20 -20.27 -3.10
CA GLN A 162 4.63 -20.15 -2.79
C GLN A 162 5.00 -18.75 -2.31
N SER A 163 4.43 -17.69 -2.91
CA SER A 163 4.68 -16.31 -2.48
C SER A 163 4.18 -16.05 -1.05
N VAL A 164 3.03 -16.60 -0.69
CA VAL A 164 2.51 -16.52 0.70
C VAL A 164 3.38 -17.31 1.67
N ASP A 165 3.88 -18.49 1.28
CA ASP A 165 4.79 -19.27 2.12
C ASP A 165 6.11 -18.53 2.34
N GLY A 166 6.65 -17.89 1.29
CA GLY A 166 7.80 -16.99 1.39
C GLY A 166 7.57 -15.81 2.34
N ALA A 167 6.40 -15.17 2.26
CA ALA A 167 6.00 -14.10 3.16
C ALA A 167 5.88 -14.58 4.62
N LEU A 168 5.36 -15.78 4.85
CA LEU A 168 5.29 -16.40 6.18
C LEU A 168 6.68 -16.61 6.78
N VAL A 169 7.62 -17.15 5.99
CA VAL A 169 9.00 -17.35 6.46
C VAL A 169 9.63 -16.00 6.83
N ALA A 170 9.43 -14.98 6.00
CA ALA A 170 9.95 -13.64 6.25
C ALA A 170 9.30 -12.97 7.49
N LEU A 171 7.99 -13.13 7.69
CA LEU A 171 7.30 -12.66 8.90
C LEU A 171 7.78 -13.38 10.17
N LYS A 172 8.04 -14.71 10.11
CA LYS A 172 8.63 -15.46 11.23
C LYS A 172 10.01 -14.91 11.60
N ARG A 173 10.82 -14.63 10.59
CA ARG A 173 12.14 -14.01 10.78
C ARG A 173 12.02 -12.63 11.40
N LEU A 174 11.09 -11.81 10.90
CA LEU A 174 10.80 -10.49 11.46
C LEU A 174 10.41 -10.58 12.94
N GLY A 175 9.48 -11.47 13.31
CA GLY A 175 9.06 -11.68 14.69
C GLY A 175 10.24 -12.05 15.61
N GLY A 176 11.15 -12.92 15.14
CA GLY A 176 12.39 -13.21 15.84
C GLY A 176 13.30 -11.99 16.00
N ASN A 177 13.45 -11.19 14.95
CA ASN A 177 14.24 -9.97 14.97
C ASN A 177 13.64 -8.89 15.87
N LEU A 178 12.31 -8.74 15.91
CA LEU A 178 11.63 -7.82 16.83
C LEU A 178 11.86 -8.19 18.30
N THR A 179 11.85 -9.47 18.64
CA THR A 179 12.18 -9.93 19.98
C THR A 179 13.63 -9.55 20.36
N LEU A 180 14.57 -9.68 19.41
CA LEU A 180 15.97 -9.27 19.62
C LEU A 180 16.11 -7.75 19.70
N PHE A 181 15.29 -6.99 18.97
CA PHE A 181 15.24 -5.52 19.01
C PHE A 181 14.75 -5.02 20.37
N ASP A 182 13.68 -5.61 20.91
CA ASP A 182 13.16 -5.28 22.24
C ASP A 182 14.24 -5.50 23.32
N LEU A 183 15.09 -6.51 23.12
CA LEU A 183 16.30 -6.75 23.95
C LEU A 183 17.47 -5.79 23.61
N ARG A 184 17.27 -4.76 22.76
CA ARG A 184 18.29 -3.79 22.29
C ARG A 184 19.48 -4.42 21.56
N LEU A 185 19.28 -5.54 20.88
CA LEU A 185 20.32 -6.26 20.16
C LEU A 185 20.34 -6.02 18.64
N LYS A 186 19.37 -5.25 18.08
CA LYS A 186 19.24 -4.99 16.64
C LYS A 186 18.83 -3.56 16.27
N ASP A 187 19.15 -3.11 15.03
CA ASP A 187 18.86 -1.75 14.53
C ASP A 187 17.50 -1.70 13.84
N GLN A 188 16.74 -0.62 14.04
CA GLN A 188 15.41 -0.38 13.47
C GLN A 188 15.40 -0.37 11.94
N ARG A 189 16.50 0.04 11.29
CA ARG A 189 16.63 0.07 9.82
C ARG A 189 16.55 -1.31 9.17
N GLU A 190 17.03 -2.34 9.86
CA GLU A 190 16.99 -3.71 9.35
C GLU A 190 15.56 -4.26 9.34
N ILE A 191 14.75 -3.90 10.35
CA ILE A 191 13.33 -4.28 10.47
C ILE A 191 12.50 -3.65 9.34
N ASP A 192 12.69 -2.35 9.08
CA ASP A 192 12.01 -1.63 7.99
C ASP A 192 12.36 -2.24 6.61
N GLY A 193 13.60 -2.68 6.44
CA GLY A 193 14.05 -3.35 5.21
C GLY A 193 13.37 -4.71 4.99
N GLU A 194 13.22 -5.51 6.03
CA GLU A 194 12.56 -6.82 5.97
C GLU A 194 11.07 -6.69 5.62
N LEU A 195 10.35 -5.76 6.24
CA LEU A 195 8.93 -5.51 5.97
C LEU A 195 8.69 -5.03 4.53
N LYS A 196 9.54 -4.14 4.02
CA LYS A 196 9.46 -3.69 2.62
C LYS A 196 9.68 -4.83 1.64
N ALA A 197 10.60 -5.75 1.92
CA ALA A 197 10.85 -6.92 1.08
C ALA A 197 9.64 -7.89 1.06
N ILE A 198 9.00 -8.12 2.20
CA ILE A 198 7.78 -8.93 2.30
C ILE A 198 6.65 -8.32 1.47
N ASN A 199 6.40 -7.02 1.64
CA ASN A 199 5.36 -6.31 0.89
C ASN A 199 5.61 -6.31 -0.62
N ALA A 200 6.86 -6.13 -1.06
CA ALA A 200 7.22 -6.18 -2.47
C ALA A 200 6.96 -7.57 -3.07
N GLY A 201 7.34 -8.64 -2.38
CA GLY A 201 7.11 -10.01 -2.85
C GLY A 201 5.63 -10.37 -2.98
N LEU A 202 4.77 -9.90 -2.08
CA LEU A 202 3.33 -10.08 -2.18
C LEU A 202 2.72 -9.28 -3.34
N GLN A 203 3.18 -8.04 -3.55
CA GLN A 203 2.72 -7.20 -4.67
C GLN A 203 3.16 -7.75 -6.03
N ASP A 204 4.35 -8.30 -6.16
CA ASP A 204 4.83 -8.88 -7.41
C ASP A 204 4.01 -10.12 -7.78
N ALA A 205 3.64 -10.95 -6.81
CA ALA A 205 2.74 -12.09 -7.02
C ALA A 205 1.34 -11.67 -7.50
N MET A 206 0.87 -10.47 -7.13
CA MET A 206 -0.41 -9.93 -7.63
C MET A 206 -0.31 -9.44 -9.09
N LYS A 207 0.81 -8.81 -9.47
CA LYS A 207 0.99 -8.24 -10.82
C LYS A 207 1.10 -9.30 -11.91
N GLU A 208 1.68 -10.46 -11.61
CA GLU A 208 1.80 -11.55 -12.60
C GLU A 208 0.45 -12.09 -13.05
N VAL A 209 -0.60 -11.95 -12.23
CA VAL A 209 -1.97 -12.35 -12.59
C VAL A 209 -2.64 -11.36 -13.55
N ASP A 210 -2.28 -10.07 -13.50
CA ASP A 210 -2.88 -9.03 -14.36
C ASP A 210 -2.28 -9.03 -15.79
N HIS A 211 -1.16 -9.72 -16.03
CA HIS A 211 -0.45 -9.75 -17.32
C HIS A 211 -0.53 -11.09 -18.04
N GLY A 212 -1.19 -12.10 -17.51
CA GLY A 212 -1.42 -13.41 -18.10
C GLY A 212 -2.86 -13.58 -18.57
#